data_565e41c1383da7268393b010cad83202
#
_entry.id   565e41c1383da7268393b010cad83202
#
_cell.length_a   1.000
_cell.length_b   1.000
_cell.length_c   1.000
_cell.angle_alpha   90.00
_cell.angle_beta   90.00
_cell.angle_gamma   90.00
#
_symmetry.space_group_name_H-M   'P 1'
#
loop_
_entity.id
_entity.type
_entity.pdbx_description
1 polymer ?
#
loop_
_entity_poly.entity_id
_entity_poly.type
_entity_poly.pdbx_seq_one_letter_code
_entity_poly.pdbx_strand_id
1 'polypeptide(L)'
;SKLLADIKSCNFKTELVPVIFADKKIILETVFKNLESFKAFKFNFLLLDTFSKKSGDLFKSCSLNYLSNFLIRTKKLGLSLGLAGKLKKNQIPKLLKLQPKIIGFRSAVCKKNNRNDQLSYLKLQNIYHYFKSEIS
;
A
#
# COMPACT_ATOMS: atom_id res chain seq x y z
N SER A 1 14.26 4.35 -15.89
CA SER A 1 13.89 3.28 -16.81
C SER A 1 13.05 3.84 -17.95
N LYS A 2 13.07 3.21 -19.11
CA LYS A 2 12.32 3.62 -20.31
C LYS A 2 10.82 3.79 -20.01
N LEU A 3 10.20 2.86 -19.30
CA LEU A 3 8.79 2.91 -18.92
C LEU A 3 8.43 4.21 -18.16
N LEU A 4 9.23 4.62 -17.20
CA LEU A 4 8.96 5.85 -16.44
C LEU A 4 9.12 7.10 -17.33
N ALA A 5 10.05 7.09 -18.28
CA ALA A 5 10.20 8.16 -19.24
C ALA A 5 9.01 8.24 -20.20
N ASP A 6 8.54 7.10 -20.69
CA ASP A 6 7.38 7.00 -21.58
C ASP A 6 6.10 7.50 -20.87
N ILE A 7 5.89 7.13 -19.60
CA ILE A 7 4.78 7.62 -18.78
C ILE A 7 4.86 9.16 -18.61
N LYS A 8 6.05 9.71 -18.37
CA LYS A 8 6.25 11.15 -18.21
C LYS A 8 5.93 11.94 -19.49
N SER A 9 6.17 11.37 -20.68
CA SER A 9 5.87 12.01 -21.96
C SER A 9 4.35 12.14 -22.21
N CYS A 10 3.52 11.35 -21.52
CA CYS A 10 2.08 11.42 -21.60
C CYS A 10 1.56 12.56 -20.71
N ASN A 11 0.77 13.47 -21.28
CA ASN A 11 0.15 14.57 -20.53
C ASN A 11 -1.17 14.11 -19.88
N PHE A 12 -1.08 13.33 -18.81
CA PHE A 12 -2.25 12.87 -18.06
C PHE A 12 -2.82 14.00 -17.19
N LYS A 13 -4.12 14.20 -17.25
CA LYS A 13 -4.86 15.06 -16.29
C LYS A 13 -5.08 14.35 -14.94
N THR A 14 -5.01 13.01 -14.93
CA THR A 14 -5.23 12.16 -13.75
C THR A 14 -3.90 11.84 -13.08
N GLU A 15 -3.85 11.91 -11.76
CA GLU A 15 -2.68 11.46 -11.00
C GLU A 15 -2.50 9.94 -11.11
N LEU A 16 -1.30 9.52 -11.49
CA LEU A 16 -0.94 8.12 -11.59
C LEU A 16 -0.29 7.64 -10.29
N VAL A 17 -0.75 6.52 -9.77
CA VAL A 17 -0.21 5.88 -8.58
C VAL A 17 0.44 4.55 -8.96
N PRO A 18 1.78 4.45 -8.95
CA PRO A 18 2.46 3.18 -9.15
C PRO A 18 2.12 2.19 -8.04
N VAL A 19 1.71 0.98 -8.42
CA VAL A 19 1.47 -0.13 -7.50
C VAL A 19 2.68 -1.06 -7.51
N ILE A 20 3.28 -1.27 -6.34
CA ILE A 20 4.46 -2.10 -6.15
C ILE A 20 4.03 -3.36 -5.40
N PHE A 21 4.30 -4.52 -5.99
CA PHE A 21 3.93 -5.79 -5.39
C PHE A 21 5.00 -6.27 -4.40
N ALA A 22 4.66 -6.23 -3.12
CA ALA A 22 5.55 -6.56 -2.00
C ALA A 22 6.01 -8.03 -1.99
N ASP A 23 5.22 -8.93 -2.56
CA ASP A 23 5.55 -10.35 -2.71
C ASP A 23 6.46 -10.65 -3.92
N LYS A 24 6.81 -9.63 -4.70
CA LYS A 24 7.81 -9.68 -5.79
C LYS A 24 9.12 -9.07 -5.29
N LYS A 25 9.89 -9.83 -4.50
CA LYS A 25 11.06 -9.34 -3.77
C LYS A 25 12.06 -8.55 -4.64
N ILE A 26 12.42 -9.07 -5.81
CA ILE A 26 13.38 -8.41 -6.72
C ILE A 26 12.85 -7.03 -7.13
N ILE A 27 11.57 -6.94 -7.50
CA ILE A 27 10.93 -5.67 -7.90
C ILE A 27 10.88 -4.72 -6.71
N LEU A 28 10.45 -5.20 -5.54
CA LEU A 28 10.36 -4.41 -4.32
C LEU A 28 11.72 -3.81 -3.92
N GLU A 29 12.78 -4.61 -3.92
CA GLU A 29 14.13 -4.16 -3.61
C GLU A 29 14.67 -3.16 -4.64
N THR A 30 14.41 -3.42 -5.93
CA THR A 30 14.79 -2.50 -7.01
C THR A 30 14.11 -1.14 -6.84
N VAL A 31 12.80 -1.14 -6.55
CA VAL A 31 12.06 0.09 -6.30
C VAL A 31 12.58 0.80 -5.04
N PHE A 32 12.80 0.07 -3.96
CA PHE A 32 13.32 0.64 -2.71
C PHE A 32 14.68 1.33 -2.90
N LYS A 33 15.56 0.74 -3.71
CA LYS A 33 16.87 1.34 -4.03
C LYS A 33 16.77 2.58 -4.92
N ASN A 34 15.72 2.69 -5.73
CA ASN A 34 15.55 3.74 -6.75
C ASN A 34 14.35 4.66 -6.49
N LEU A 35 13.98 4.88 -5.23
CA LEU A 35 12.82 5.73 -4.88
C LEU A 35 12.95 7.17 -5.40
N GLU A 36 14.16 7.68 -5.49
CA GLU A 36 14.47 9.02 -6.02
C GLU A 36 13.99 9.17 -7.47
N SER A 37 14.05 8.11 -8.26
CA SER A 37 13.56 8.12 -9.65
C SER A 37 12.06 8.38 -9.73
N PHE A 38 11.27 7.85 -8.81
CA PHE A 38 9.82 8.12 -8.78
C PHE A 38 9.54 9.60 -8.51
N LYS A 39 10.30 10.23 -7.61
CA LYS A 39 10.18 11.67 -7.36
C LYS A 39 10.62 12.49 -8.57
N ALA A 40 11.72 12.12 -9.22
CA ALA A 40 12.20 12.78 -10.44
C ALA A 40 11.18 12.69 -11.59
N PHE A 41 10.39 11.61 -11.65
CA PHE A 41 9.27 11.44 -12.58
C PHE A 41 7.95 12.06 -12.09
N LYS A 42 7.99 12.88 -11.03
CA LYS A 42 6.86 13.64 -10.48
C LYS A 42 5.71 12.76 -9.94
N PHE A 43 5.98 11.54 -9.54
CA PHE A 43 5.03 10.80 -8.73
C PHE A 43 4.99 11.38 -7.32
N ASN A 44 3.80 11.50 -6.74
CA ASN A 44 3.60 11.98 -5.37
C ASN A 44 3.18 10.85 -4.44
N PHE A 45 2.72 9.74 -5.00
CA PHE A 45 2.14 8.64 -4.26
C PHE A 45 2.62 7.29 -4.80
N LEU A 46 2.89 6.34 -3.89
CA LEU A 46 3.16 4.94 -4.19
C LEU A 46 2.22 4.05 -3.38
N LEU A 47 1.85 2.89 -3.90
CA LEU A 47 1.05 1.90 -3.19
C LEU A 47 1.79 0.57 -3.12
N LEU A 48 2.00 0.04 -1.91
CA LEU A 48 2.43 -1.35 -1.72
C LEU A 48 1.20 -2.25 -1.61
N ASP A 49 1.16 -3.30 -2.41
CA ASP A 49 0.11 -4.33 -2.42
C ASP A 49 0.74 -5.73 -2.55
N THR A 50 -0.05 -6.79 -2.51
CA THR A 50 0.37 -8.16 -2.81
C THR A 50 -0.28 -8.66 -4.10
N PHE A 51 0.53 -9.25 -4.99
CA PHE A 51 0.07 -9.79 -6.27
C PHE A 51 -0.60 -11.15 -6.12
N SER A 52 0.11 -12.11 -5.53
CA SER A 52 -0.31 -13.50 -5.46
C SER A 52 -1.35 -13.75 -4.37
N LYS A 53 -2.39 -14.50 -4.71
CA LYS A 53 -3.37 -14.99 -3.72
C LYS A 53 -2.75 -15.96 -2.71
N LYS A 54 -1.65 -16.63 -3.07
CA LYS A 54 -0.98 -17.67 -2.28
C LYS A 54 0.11 -17.11 -1.35
N SER A 55 0.68 -15.96 -1.67
CA SER A 55 1.81 -15.38 -0.91
C SER A 55 1.46 -14.83 0.48
N GLY A 56 0.19 -14.85 0.85
CA GLY A 56 -0.27 -14.31 2.13
C GLY A 56 -0.59 -12.82 2.09
N ASP A 57 -0.55 -12.17 3.25
CA ASP A 57 -0.78 -10.73 3.39
C ASP A 57 0.53 -9.92 3.31
N LEU A 58 0.41 -8.61 3.35
CA LEU A 58 1.55 -7.68 3.29
C LEU A 58 2.61 -7.98 4.36
N PHE A 59 2.21 -8.30 5.59
CA PHE A 59 3.13 -8.57 6.71
C PHE A 59 3.85 -9.93 6.60
N LYS A 60 3.34 -10.84 5.77
CA LYS A 60 4.10 -12.05 5.38
C LYS A 60 5.16 -11.76 4.34
N SER A 61 4.90 -10.80 3.46
CA SER A 61 5.83 -10.41 2.39
C SER A 61 6.92 -9.45 2.88
N CYS A 62 6.58 -8.57 3.83
CA CYS A 62 7.47 -7.55 4.38
C CYS A 62 7.42 -7.52 5.91
N SER A 63 8.59 -7.47 6.55
CA SER A 63 8.66 -7.25 8.00
C SER A 63 8.20 -5.83 8.36
N LEU A 64 7.78 -5.64 9.61
CA LEU A 64 7.38 -4.34 10.14
C LEU A 64 8.52 -3.32 10.01
N ASN A 65 9.76 -3.73 10.30
CA ASN A 65 10.94 -2.87 10.17
C ASN A 65 11.19 -2.44 8.72
N TYR A 66 11.01 -3.36 7.76
CA TYR A 66 11.16 -3.04 6.34
C TYR A 66 10.11 -2.01 5.89
N LEU A 67 8.85 -2.19 6.28
CA LEU A 67 7.76 -1.26 5.98
C LEU A 67 8.01 0.11 6.63
N SER A 68 8.47 0.14 7.88
CA SER A 68 8.84 1.38 8.58
C SER A 68 9.95 2.13 7.84
N ASN A 69 11.02 1.44 7.46
CA ASN A 69 12.13 2.03 6.70
C ASN A 69 11.67 2.55 5.34
N PHE A 70 10.77 1.83 4.67
CA PHE A 70 10.21 2.24 3.40
C PHE A 70 9.40 3.54 3.55
N LEU A 71 8.55 3.62 4.57
CA LEU A 71 7.76 4.82 4.90
C LEU A 71 8.65 6.02 5.26
N ILE A 72 9.67 5.82 6.08
CA ILE A 72 10.61 6.89 6.45
C ILE A 72 11.32 7.43 5.19
N ARG A 73 11.79 6.53 4.33
CA ARG A 73 12.52 6.92 3.13
C ARG A 73 11.63 7.63 2.11
N THR A 74 10.42 7.12 1.85
CA THR A 74 9.46 7.80 0.97
C THR A 74 9.10 9.19 1.51
N LYS A 75 8.86 9.32 2.82
CA LYS A 75 8.55 10.60 3.46
C LYS A 75 9.69 11.62 3.30
N LYS A 76 10.95 11.20 3.47
CA LYS A 76 12.13 12.06 3.25
C LYS A 76 12.21 12.60 1.81
N LEU A 77 11.73 11.84 0.85
CA LEU A 77 11.69 12.23 -0.58
C LEU A 77 10.42 13.03 -0.94
N GLY A 78 9.52 13.29 0.02
CA GLY A 78 8.24 13.94 -0.25
C GLY A 78 7.29 13.05 -1.07
N LEU A 79 7.43 11.72 -0.96
CA LEU A 79 6.52 10.73 -1.51
C LEU A 79 5.56 10.25 -0.43
N SER A 80 4.29 10.11 -0.76
CA SER A 80 3.30 9.45 0.09
C SER A 80 3.27 7.95 -0.19
N LEU A 81 3.12 7.12 0.85
CA LEU A 81 3.00 5.67 0.71
C LEU A 81 1.66 5.19 1.26
N GLY A 82 0.95 4.41 0.44
CA GLY A 82 -0.21 3.61 0.85
C GLY A 82 0.18 2.15 1.06
N LEU A 83 -0.54 1.49 1.96
CA LEU A 83 -0.37 0.06 2.25
C LEU A 83 -1.67 -0.69 1.97
N ALA A 84 -1.56 -1.77 1.22
CA ALA A 84 -2.63 -2.71 0.91
C ALA A 84 -2.07 -4.15 0.90
N GLY A 85 -2.85 -5.13 0.48
CA GLY A 85 -2.39 -6.51 0.35
C GLY A 85 -2.96 -7.43 1.42
N LYS A 86 -4.21 -7.84 1.24
CA LYS A 86 -4.93 -8.77 2.12
C LYS A 86 -4.88 -8.40 3.60
N LEU A 87 -4.83 -7.11 3.89
CA LEU A 87 -4.81 -6.60 5.25
C LEU A 87 -6.05 -7.04 6.03
N LYS A 88 -5.85 -7.35 7.31
CA LYS A 88 -6.89 -7.85 8.23
C LYS A 88 -7.17 -6.82 9.32
N LYS A 89 -8.37 -6.88 9.90
CA LYS A 89 -8.79 -5.99 10.99
C LYS A 89 -7.80 -6.01 12.17
N ASN A 90 -7.34 -7.20 12.58
CA ASN A 90 -6.40 -7.35 13.70
C ASN A 90 -4.99 -6.78 13.45
N GLN A 91 -4.69 -6.35 12.22
CA GLN A 91 -3.43 -5.72 11.86
C GLN A 91 -3.50 -4.19 11.95
N ILE A 92 -4.68 -3.61 12.16
CA ILE A 92 -4.88 -2.16 12.22
C ILE A 92 -3.95 -1.48 13.24
N PRO A 93 -3.74 -1.98 14.47
CA PRO A 93 -2.81 -1.34 15.41
C PRO A 93 -1.37 -1.20 14.87
N LYS A 94 -0.90 -2.22 14.14
CA LYS A 94 0.42 -2.17 13.48
C LYS A 94 0.45 -1.16 12.34
N LEU A 95 -0.62 -1.10 11.56
CA LEU A 95 -0.76 -0.16 10.44
C LEU A 95 -0.81 1.30 10.93
N LEU A 96 -1.53 1.57 12.01
CA LEU A 96 -1.59 2.91 12.62
C LEU A 96 -0.23 3.37 13.14
N LYS A 97 0.55 2.48 13.76
CA LYS A 97 1.93 2.79 14.19
C LYS A 97 2.85 3.15 13.02
N LEU A 98 2.63 2.57 11.85
CA LEU A 98 3.38 2.86 10.63
C LEU A 98 3.00 4.22 10.01
N GLN A 99 1.81 4.73 10.27
CA GLN A 99 1.29 5.99 9.75
C GLN A 99 1.36 6.13 8.21
N PRO A 100 0.92 5.14 7.43
CA PRO A 100 0.84 5.29 5.98
C PRO A 100 -0.21 6.34 5.62
N LYS A 101 -0.09 6.94 4.44
CA LYS A 101 -1.06 7.95 3.96
C LYS A 101 -2.45 7.35 3.70
N ILE A 102 -2.48 6.11 3.19
CA ILE A 102 -3.72 5.37 2.89
C ILE A 102 -3.53 3.91 3.33
N ILE A 103 -4.60 3.29 3.80
CA ILE A 103 -4.68 1.86 4.07
C ILE A 103 -5.82 1.28 3.25
N GLY A 104 -5.51 0.29 2.40
CA GLY A 104 -6.48 -0.38 1.53
C GLY A 104 -6.95 -1.71 2.08
N PHE A 105 -8.25 -1.84 2.34
CA PHE A 105 -8.89 -3.10 2.68
C PHE A 105 -9.81 -3.58 1.55
N ARG A 106 -9.77 -4.85 1.25
CA ARG A 106 -10.67 -5.48 0.27
C ARG A 106 -11.33 -6.73 0.87
N SER A 107 -10.60 -7.83 1.03
CA SER A 107 -11.17 -9.08 1.57
C SER A 107 -11.70 -8.94 2.99
N ALA A 108 -11.07 -8.12 3.82
CA ALA A 108 -11.50 -7.89 5.21
C ALA A 108 -12.87 -7.22 5.35
N VAL A 109 -13.35 -6.54 4.31
CA VAL A 109 -14.68 -5.90 4.28
C VAL A 109 -15.70 -6.68 3.46
N CYS A 110 -15.31 -7.82 2.86
CA CYS A 110 -16.22 -8.70 2.11
C CYS A 110 -16.76 -9.84 2.97
N LYS A 111 -17.90 -10.40 2.55
CA LYS A 111 -18.45 -11.63 3.15
C LYS A 111 -17.42 -12.75 3.07
N LYS A 112 -17.37 -13.64 4.09
CA LYS A 112 -16.41 -14.75 4.18
C LYS A 112 -14.94 -14.37 4.02
N ASN A 113 -14.58 -13.10 4.16
CA ASN A 113 -13.22 -12.56 3.90
C ASN A 113 -12.69 -12.91 2.51
N ASN A 114 -13.58 -13.05 1.54
CA ASN A 114 -13.23 -13.36 0.16
C ASN A 114 -13.45 -12.10 -0.70
N ARG A 115 -12.40 -11.67 -1.41
CA ARG A 115 -12.43 -10.47 -2.26
C ARG A 115 -13.41 -10.55 -3.44
N ASN A 116 -13.88 -11.75 -3.80
CA ASN A 116 -14.85 -11.99 -4.86
C ASN A 116 -16.29 -12.00 -4.32
N ASP A 117 -16.44 -11.94 -3.00
CA ASP A 117 -17.74 -11.91 -2.33
C ASP A 117 -18.27 -10.46 -2.23
N GLN A 118 -19.55 -10.36 -1.88
CA GLN A 118 -20.21 -9.08 -1.67
C GLN A 118 -19.58 -8.30 -0.50
N LEU A 119 -19.60 -6.98 -0.59
CA LEU A 119 -19.25 -6.10 0.51
C LEU A 119 -20.17 -6.38 1.72
N SER A 120 -19.58 -6.45 2.91
CA SER A 120 -20.29 -6.55 4.17
C SER A 120 -20.31 -5.19 4.87
N TYR A 121 -21.46 -4.57 4.92
CA TYR A 121 -21.63 -3.27 5.60
C TYR A 121 -21.20 -3.33 7.08
N LEU A 122 -21.56 -4.41 7.78
CA LEU A 122 -21.15 -4.62 9.18
C LEU A 122 -19.63 -4.67 9.34
N LYS A 123 -18.91 -5.37 8.45
CA LYS A 123 -17.44 -5.43 8.50
C LYS A 123 -16.81 -4.09 8.20
N LEU A 124 -17.37 -3.34 7.24
CA LEU A 124 -16.92 -2.00 6.92
C LEU A 124 -17.10 -1.06 8.12
N GLN A 125 -18.28 -1.06 8.75
CA GLN A 125 -18.53 -0.29 9.97
C GLN A 125 -17.57 -0.66 11.10
N ASN A 126 -17.32 -1.96 11.33
CA ASN A 126 -16.41 -2.42 12.36
C ASN A 126 -14.97 -1.91 12.16
N ILE A 127 -14.50 -1.86 10.91
CA ILE A 127 -13.18 -1.29 10.59
C ILE A 127 -13.21 0.23 10.80
N TYR A 128 -14.22 0.92 10.32
CA TYR A 128 -14.39 2.37 10.50
C TYR A 128 -14.40 2.78 11.98
N HIS A 129 -15.20 2.11 12.81
CA HIS A 129 -15.28 2.38 14.25
C HIS A 129 -13.95 2.12 14.95
N TYR A 130 -13.20 1.09 14.52
CA TYR A 130 -11.89 0.82 15.07
C TYR A 130 -10.93 1.99 14.83
N PHE A 131 -10.88 2.50 13.61
CA PHE A 131 -10.06 3.68 13.30
C PHE A 131 -10.50 4.91 14.11
N LYS A 132 -11.80 5.12 14.26
CA LYS A 132 -12.33 6.26 15.02
C LYS A 132 -11.95 6.20 16.50
N SER A 133 -11.98 5.01 17.13
CA SER A 133 -11.62 4.83 18.55
C SER A 133 -10.13 5.02 18.82
N GLU A 134 -9.27 4.72 17.85
CA GLU A 134 -7.81 4.86 18.00
C GLU A 134 -7.31 6.30 17.76
N ILE A 135 -8.12 7.15 17.14
CA ILE A 135 -7.79 8.57 16.86
C ILE A 135 -8.32 9.49 17.97
N SER A 136 -9.21 9.00 18.80
CA SER A 136 -9.76 9.73 19.96
C SER A 136 -8.87 9.59 21.17
#